data_b88b018b3e88c17b4c2f05a584517601
#
_entry.id   b88b018b3e88c17b4c2f05a584517601
#
_cell.length_a   1.000
_cell.length_b   1.000
_cell.length_c   1.000
_cell.angle_alpha   90.00
_cell.angle_beta   90.00
_cell.angle_gamma   90.00
#
_symmetry.space_group_name_H-M   'P 1'
#
loop_
_entity.id
_entity.type
_entity.pdbx_description
1 polymer ?
#
loop_
_entity_poly.entity_id
_entity_poly.type
_entity_poly.pdbx_seq_one_letter_code
_entity_poly.pdbx_strand_id
1 'polypeptide(L)'
;MKAALAMMMVAFAGVAAADDKPSLADQVPITVPFELLSSRHMAVQVKLNGKGPYRLVFDTGAPMNLIDNKLAKDSGVLDPKAKKPAFSLFGAMGAQEVKTLEIGDAKIEKIPTMVIDHPTVEAISAALGPIDGIIGFPFFARYKMTVDYQKKELTLTPNGYVPGDYMEGLMNKMMNAQNESKDPKVLSPGGLWGVSLDKETDDEAAGVVVKAVHKGGAAEAAGLKPGDRILTIDGRWTDTIPDAFLAATFVKAGKSAPIAIRRGEKELKLTVKPTKGL
;
A
#
# COMPACT_ATOMS: atom_id res chain seq x y z
N MET A 1 52.73 19.91 55.69
CA MET A 1 52.70 20.22 54.27
C MET A 1 51.75 19.23 53.56
N LYS A 2 50.54 19.64 53.25
CA LYS A 2 49.52 18.81 52.54
C LYS A 2 49.35 19.42 51.14
N ALA A 3 49.77 18.70 50.11
CA ALA A 3 49.57 19.08 48.72
C ALA A 3 48.17 18.65 48.29
N ALA A 4 47.33 19.61 47.87
CA ALA A 4 46.04 19.40 47.27
C ALA A 4 46.20 19.19 45.78
N LEU A 5 45.77 18.01 45.26
CA LEU A 5 45.75 17.68 43.81
C LEU A 5 44.38 18.14 43.30
N ALA A 6 44.37 19.18 42.48
CA ALA A 6 43.18 19.64 41.75
C ALA A 6 42.98 18.79 40.49
N MET A 7 41.88 18.00 40.46
CA MET A 7 41.46 17.18 39.32
C MET A 7 40.60 18.05 38.42
N MET A 8 41.10 18.41 37.26
CA MET A 8 40.42 19.20 36.22
C MET A 8 39.53 18.24 35.39
N MET A 9 38.20 18.26 35.63
CA MET A 9 37.23 17.57 34.77
C MET A 9 37.07 18.36 33.48
N VAL A 10 37.55 17.78 32.39
CA VAL A 10 37.21 18.25 31.04
C VAL A 10 35.87 17.61 30.64
N ALA A 11 34.82 18.42 30.63
CA ALA A 11 33.52 18.01 30.09
C ALA A 11 33.60 17.97 28.56
N PHE A 12 33.61 16.77 27.99
CA PHE A 12 33.36 16.59 26.57
C PHE A 12 31.86 16.80 26.33
N ALA A 13 31.50 17.96 25.79
CA ALA A 13 30.19 18.15 25.18
C ALA A 13 30.18 17.36 23.87
N GLY A 14 29.53 16.18 23.89
CA GLY A 14 29.22 15.42 22.71
C GLY A 14 28.25 16.23 21.87
N VAL A 15 28.72 16.79 20.75
CA VAL A 15 27.84 17.28 19.68
C VAL A 15 27.19 16.03 19.09
N ALA A 16 25.92 15.82 19.40
CA ALA A 16 25.11 14.86 18.66
C ALA A 16 25.04 15.35 17.22
N ALA A 17 25.69 14.63 16.31
CA ALA A 17 25.48 14.83 14.88
C ALA A 17 24.00 14.56 14.62
N ALA A 18 23.24 15.59 14.28
CA ALA A 18 21.92 15.45 13.72
C ALA A 18 22.08 14.61 12.45
N ASP A 19 21.35 13.49 12.36
CA ASP A 19 21.20 12.73 11.11
C ASP A 19 20.55 13.68 10.10
N ASP A 20 21.39 14.25 9.24
CA ASP A 20 21.01 15.18 8.19
C ASP A 20 20.37 14.38 7.04
N LYS A 21 19.18 13.83 7.32
CA LYS A 21 18.32 13.31 6.25
C LYS A 21 17.81 14.51 5.46
N PRO A 22 18.06 14.56 4.13
CA PRO A 22 17.59 15.66 3.31
C PRO A 22 16.08 15.85 3.52
N SER A 23 15.67 17.09 3.68
CA SER A 23 14.26 17.44 3.83
C SER A 23 13.50 16.96 2.59
N LEU A 24 12.24 16.55 2.75
CA LEU A 24 11.38 16.14 1.62
C LEU A 24 11.26 17.25 0.56
N ALA A 25 11.51 18.50 0.94
CA ALA A 25 11.48 19.66 0.04
C ALA A 25 12.70 19.74 -0.90
N ASP A 26 13.80 19.06 -0.57
CA ASP A 26 15.06 19.11 -1.34
C ASP A 26 15.20 17.94 -2.32
N GLN A 27 14.20 17.10 -2.45
CA GLN A 27 14.26 15.91 -3.30
C GLN A 27 13.89 16.24 -4.74
N VAL A 28 14.87 16.06 -5.64
CA VAL A 28 14.70 16.34 -7.07
C VAL A 28 13.80 15.26 -7.69
N PRO A 29 12.73 15.65 -8.41
CA PRO A 29 11.92 14.70 -9.16
C PRO A 29 12.73 14.00 -10.25
N ILE A 30 12.54 12.71 -10.40
CA ILE A 30 13.18 11.86 -11.40
C ILE A 30 12.15 11.58 -12.49
N THR A 31 12.46 11.91 -13.74
CA THR A 31 11.60 11.59 -14.88
C THR A 31 12.12 10.36 -15.60
N VAL A 32 11.26 9.36 -15.78
CA VAL A 32 11.57 8.12 -16.47
C VAL A 32 10.57 7.86 -17.59
N PRO A 33 11.02 7.43 -18.77
CA PRO A 33 10.11 7.08 -19.87
C PRO A 33 9.43 5.75 -19.59
N PHE A 34 8.20 5.59 -20.11
CA PHE A 34 7.53 4.32 -20.18
C PHE A 34 7.04 4.00 -21.60
N GLU A 35 6.90 2.73 -21.88
CA GLU A 35 6.24 2.23 -23.08
C GLU A 35 4.76 1.97 -22.78
N LEU A 36 3.85 2.51 -23.58
CA LEU A 36 2.43 2.17 -23.50
C LEU A 36 2.16 0.99 -24.43
N LEU A 37 1.86 -0.17 -23.83
CA LEU A 37 1.55 -1.39 -24.56
C LEU A 37 0.18 -1.28 -25.25
N SER A 38 -0.08 -2.14 -26.24
CA SER A 38 -1.39 -2.19 -26.93
C SER A 38 -2.54 -2.53 -25.98
N SER A 39 -2.26 -3.26 -24.91
CA SER A 39 -3.18 -3.55 -23.80
C SER A 39 -3.43 -2.36 -22.86
N ARG A 40 -2.79 -1.22 -23.10
CA ARG A 40 -2.80 -0.02 -22.25
C ARG A 40 -2.05 -0.16 -20.92
N HIS A 41 -1.37 -1.28 -20.66
CA HIS A 41 -0.41 -1.36 -19.57
C HIS A 41 0.83 -0.52 -19.90
N MET A 42 1.45 0.03 -18.87
CA MET A 42 2.74 0.72 -18.97
C MET A 42 3.86 -0.28 -18.71
N ALA A 43 4.90 -0.28 -19.54
CA ALA A 43 6.13 -1.03 -19.28
C ALA A 43 7.29 -0.06 -19.07
N VAL A 44 8.15 -0.38 -18.11
CA VAL A 44 9.34 0.40 -17.75
C VAL A 44 10.60 -0.43 -17.93
N GLN A 45 11.71 0.26 -18.19
CA GLN A 45 13.02 -0.38 -18.31
C GLN A 45 13.69 -0.42 -16.93
N VAL A 46 14.02 -1.60 -16.47
CA VAL A 46 14.51 -1.85 -15.11
C VAL A 46 15.90 -2.48 -15.16
N LYS A 47 16.81 -2.02 -14.30
CA LYS A 47 18.04 -2.75 -14.01
C LYS A 47 17.91 -3.45 -12.66
N LEU A 48 18.35 -4.69 -12.60
CA LEU A 48 18.42 -5.50 -11.39
C LEU A 48 19.86 -5.89 -11.13
N ASN A 49 20.40 -5.55 -9.96
CA ASN A 49 21.78 -5.79 -9.58
C ASN A 49 22.78 -5.27 -10.64
N GLY A 50 22.48 -4.12 -11.25
CA GLY A 50 23.27 -3.47 -12.29
C GLY A 50 23.16 -4.11 -13.68
N LYS A 51 22.40 -5.20 -13.86
CA LYS A 51 22.16 -5.86 -15.14
C LYS A 51 20.83 -5.42 -15.75
N GLY A 52 20.73 -5.47 -17.06
CA GLY A 52 19.55 -5.05 -17.84
C GLY A 52 19.94 -4.11 -18.97
N PRO A 53 18.98 -3.34 -19.55
CA PRO A 53 17.63 -3.15 -19.03
C PRO A 53 16.71 -4.35 -19.31
N TYR A 54 15.81 -4.63 -18.36
CA TYR A 54 14.72 -5.60 -18.48
C TYR A 54 13.39 -4.87 -18.59
N ARG A 55 12.42 -5.46 -19.27
CA ARG A 55 11.12 -4.85 -19.54
C ARG A 55 10.07 -5.38 -18.59
N LEU A 56 9.67 -4.57 -17.59
CA LEU A 56 8.69 -4.95 -16.58
C LEU A 56 7.43 -4.08 -16.67
N VAL A 57 6.28 -4.69 -16.41
CA VAL A 57 5.01 -3.93 -16.29
C VAL A 57 5.04 -3.10 -15.02
N PHE A 58 4.67 -1.84 -15.15
CA PHE A 58 4.37 -0.95 -14.05
C PHE A 58 2.93 -1.21 -13.58
N ASP A 59 2.76 -1.66 -12.35
CA ASP A 59 1.46 -1.97 -11.78
C ASP A 59 1.35 -1.51 -10.32
N THR A 60 0.68 -0.36 -10.11
CA THR A 60 0.46 0.19 -8.76
C THR A 60 -0.50 -0.67 -7.92
N GLY A 61 -1.29 -1.54 -8.57
CA GLY A 61 -2.19 -2.48 -7.90
C GLY A 61 -1.48 -3.76 -7.45
N ALA A 62 -0.29 -4.05 -7.97
CA ALA A 62 0.48 -5.22 -7.57
C ALA A 62 1.04 -5.00 -6.14
N PRO A 63 0.73 -5.88 -5.18
CA PRO A 63 1.19 -5.72 -3.79
C PRO A 63 2.69 -6.00 -3.62
N MET A 64 3.34 -6.59 -4.62
CA MET A 64 4.75 -6.96 -4.60
C MET A 64 5.38 -6.80 -5.98
N ASN A 65 6.71 -6.76 -6.02
CA ASN A 65 7.44 -6.93 -7.28
C ASN A 65 7.48 -8.43 -7.62
N LEU A 66 7.31 -8.75 -8.90
CA LEU A 66 7.38 -10.12 -9.43
C LEU A 66 8.39 -10.17 -10.56
N ILE A 67 9.26 -11.18 -10.56
CA ILE A 67 10.13 -11.51 -11.68
C ILE A 67 10.07 -13.00 -11.95
N ASP A 68 10.26 -13.40 -13.21
CA ASP A 68 10.30 -14.80 -13.56
C ASP A 68 11.64 -15.46 -13.15
N ASN A 69 11.68 -16.80 -13.18
CA ASN A 69 12.87 -17.56 -12.82
C ASN A 69 14.05 -17.30 -13.76
N LYS A 70 13.79 -17.02 -15.03
CA LYS A 70 14.83 -16.73 -16.01
C LYS A 70 15.49 -15.41 -15.69
N LEU A 71 14.71 -14.34 -15.53
CA LEU A 71 15.22 -13.02 -15.18
C LEU A 71 15.97 -13.05 -13.84
N ALA A 72 15.44 -13.76 -12.83
CA ALA A 72 16.07 -13.86 -11.52
C ALA A 72 17.48 -14.49 -11.60
N LYS A 73 17.69 -15.45 -12.49
CA LYS A 73 19.00 -16.05 -12.75
C LYS A 73 19.90 -15.15 -13.58
N ASP A 74 19.37 -14.56 -14.65
CA ASP A 74 20.11 -13.67 -15.54
C ASP A 74 20.62 -12.42 -14.82
N SER A 75 19.79 -11.87 -13.91
CA SER A 75 20.14 -10.69 -13.11
C SER A 75 21.02 -11.00 -11.89
N GLY A 76 21.18 -12.28 -11.55
CA GLY A 76 21.95 -12.69 -10.36
C GLY A 76 21.19 -12.47 -9.05
N VAL A 77 19.89 -12.39 -9.08
CA VAL A 77 18.99 -12.44 -7.91
C VAL A 77 18.97 -13.89 -7.37
N LEU A 78 18.97 -14.88 -8.28
CA LEU A 78 19.15 -16.29 -7.97
C LEU A 78 20.48 -16.82 -8.49
N ASP A 79 21.02 -17.84 -7.81
CA ASP A 79 22.11 -18.62 -8.35
C ASP A 79 21.66 -19.27 -9.68
N PRO A 80 22.46 -19.22 -10.75
CA PRO A 80 22.12 -19.86 -12.03
C PRO A 80 21.81 -21.36 -11.91
N LYS A 81 22.40 -22.03 -10.92
CA LYS A 81 22.17 -23.45 -10.63
C LYS A 81 20.99 -23.72 -9.69
N ALA A 82 20.32 -22.68 -9.18
CA ALA A 82 19.17 -22.85 -8.29
C ALA A 82 18.08 -23.69 -8.97
N LYS A 83 17.62 -24.71 -8.26
CA LYS A 83 16.55 -25.61 -8.73
C LYS A 83 15.21 -25.16 -8.15
N LYS A 84 14.15 -25.24 -8.95
CA LYS A 84 12.79 -25.01 -8.46
C LYS A 84 12.42 -26.07 -7.42
N PRO A 85 11.77 -25.70 -6.30
CA PRO A 85 11.26 -26.68 -5.34
C PRO A 85 10.27 -27.65 -6.01
N ALA A 86 10.31 -28.93 -5.63
CA ALA A 86 9.52 -29.98 -6.27
C ALA A 86 7.99 -29.76 -6.18
N PHE A 87 7.54 -29.04 -5.17
CA PHE A 87 6.11 -28.73 -4.92
C PHE A 87 5.83 -27.23 -4.93
N SER A 88 6.53 -26.47 -5.75
CA SER A 88 6.28 -25.03 -5.87
C SER A 88 5.17 -24.72 -6.86
N LEU A 89 4.20 -23.90 -6.45
CA LEU A 89 3.17 -23.38 -7.35
C LEU A 89 3.83 -22.41 -8.36
N PHE A 90 3.59 -22.62 -9.65
CA PHE A 90 4.17 -21.84 -10.75
C PHE A 90 5.70 -21.65 -10.65
N GLY A 91 6.42 -22.67 -10.19
CA GLY A 91 7.86 -22.60 -10.06
C GLY A 91 8.38 -21.56 -9.06
N ALA A 92 7.55 -21.19 -8.08
CA ALA A 92 7.91 -20.15 -7.10
C ALA A 92 9.17 -20.51 -6.32
N MET A 93 10.12 -19.57 -6.31
CA MET A 93 11.35 -19.61 -5.51
C MET A 93 11.22 -18.78 -4.22
N GLY A 94 10.02 -18.21 -3.99
CA GLY A 94 9.72 -17.37 -2.84
C GLY A 94 10.24 -15.93 -2.98
N ALA A 95 10.16 -15.19 -1.89
CA ALA A 95 10.69 -13.83 -1.82
C ALA A 95 12.21 -13.86 -1.79
N GLN A 96 12.83 -13.06 -2.66
CA GLN A 96 14.27 -12.86 -2.75
C GLN A 96 14.57 -11.38 -2.56
N GLU A 97 15.72 -11.06 -1.98
CA GLU A 97 16.18 -9.69 -1.89
C GLU A 97 16.96 -9.31 -3.16
N VAL A 98 16.44 -8.32 -3.89
CA VAL A 98 17.19 -7.69 -4.99
C VAL A 98 18.09 -6.62 -4.39
N LYS A 99 19.41 -6.75 -4.56
CA LYS A 99 20.39 -5.83 -3.97
C LYS A 99 20.21 -4.40 -4.47
N THR A 100 19.97 -4.23 -5.77
CA THR A 100 19.67 -2.92 -6.38
C THR A 100 18.61 -3.09 -7.46
N LEU A 101 17.59 -2.24 -7.43
CA LEU A 101 16.58 -2.07 -8.47
C LEU A 101 16.60 -0.63 -8.93
N GLU A 102 16.75 -0.41 -10.25
CA GLU A 102 16.88 0.91 -10.82
C GLU A 102 15.88 1.10 -11.98
N ILE A 103 15.18 2.24 -11.99
CA ILE A 103 14.33 2.70 -13.10
C ILE A 103 14.76 4.13 -13.43
N GLY A 104 15.48 4.32 -14.55
CA GLY A 104 16.20 5.56 -14.78
C GLY A 104 17.18 5.85 -13.64
N ASP A 105 17.11 7.06 -13.08
CA ASP A 105 17.93 7.48 -11.94
C ASP A 105 17.31 7.11 -10.59
N ALA A 106 16.08 6.57 -10.57
CA ALA A 106 15.45 6.08 -9.35
C ALA A 106 16.06 4.74 -8.95
N LYS A 107 16.74 4.70 -7.81
CA LYS A 107 17.44 3.52 -7.29
C LYS A 107 16.96 3.17 -5.91
N ILE A 108 16.67 1.89 -5.69
CA ILE A 108 16.32 1.31 -4.39
C ILE A 108 17.23 0.12 -4.11
N GLU A 109 17.71 0.04 -2.88
CA GLU A 109 18.52 -1.07 -2.41
C GLU A 109 17.69 -2.00 -1.54
N LYS A 110 18.08 -3.29 -1.54
CA LYS A 110 17.51 -4.36 -0.69
C LYS A 110 15.98 -4.43 -0.78
N ILE A 111 15.45 -4.49 -2.00
CA ILE A 111 14.02 -4.53 -2.23
C ILE A 111 13.50 -5.98 -2.32
N PRO A 112 12.48 -6.36 -1.53
CA PRO A 112 11.90 -7.69 -1.62
C PRO A 112 11.16 -7.86 -2.94
N THR A 113 11.41 -9.00 -3.59
CA THR A 113 10.84 -9.33 -4.90
C THR A 113 10.51 -10.82 -4.93
N MET A 114 9.29 -11.15 -5.35
CA MET A 114 8.86 -12.54 -5.51
C MET A 114 9.41 -13.10 -6.82
N VAL A 115 10.03 -14.28 -6.75
CA VAL A 115 10.46 -15.02 -7.96
C VAL A 115 9.47 -16.13 -8.22
N ILE A 116 8.75 -16.03 -9.35
CA ILE A 116 7.68 -16.95 -9.74
C ILE A 116 7.38 -16.83 -11.24
N ASP A 117 7.15 -17.93 -11.93
CA ASP A 117 6.64 -17.94 -13.30
C ASP A 117 5.12 -17.71 -13.25
N HIS A 118 4.70 -16.43 -13.16
CA HIS A 118 3.32 -16.08 -12.93
C HIS A 118 2.53 -16.14 -14.26
N PRO A 119 1.37 -16.85 -14.31
CA PRO A 119 0.60 -17.02 -15.54
C PRO A 119 0.19 -15.72 -16.23
N THR A 120 -0.07 -14.67 -15.46
CA THR A 120 -0.40 -13.35 -16.01
C THR A 120 0.79 -12.74 -16.76
N VAL A 121 2.02 -12.87 -16.24
CA VAL A 121 3.23 -12.38 -16.91
C VAL A 121 3.44 -13.15 -18.22
N GLU A 122 3.28 -14.49 -18.19
CA GLU A 122 3.39 -15.34 -19.39
C GLU A 122 2.33 -14.96 -20.43
N ALA A 123 1.07 -14.76 -20.03
CA ALA A 123 -0.01 -14.37 -20.94
C ALA A 123 0.23 -12.98 -21.57
N ILE A 124 0.71 -12.00 -20.78
CA ILE A 124 1.06 -10.68 -21.28
C ILE A 124 2.25 -10.77 -22.24
N SER A 125 3.28 -11.54 -21.89
CA SER A 125 4.45 -11.75 -22.75
C SER A 125 4.10 -12.40 -24.08
N ALA A 126 3.20 -13.37 -24.08
CA ALA A 126 2.75 -14.05 -25.30
C ALA A 126 1.97 -13.10 -26.23
N ALA A 127 1.18 -12.18 -25.67
CA ALA A 127 0.33 -11.28 -26.44
C ALA A 127 1.05 -9.99 -26.88
N LEU A 128 2.01 -9.48 -26.13
CA LEU A 128 2.56 -8.14 -26.26
C LEU A 128 4.09 -8.09 -26.43
N GLY A 129 4.71 -9.26 -26.57
CA GLY A 129 6.16 -9.42 -26.60
C GLY A 129 6.76 -9.55 -25.19
N PRO A 130 8.07 -9.83 -25.09
CA PRO A 130 8.70 -10.24 -23.84
C PRO A 130 8.46 -9.24 -22.71
N ILE A 131 7.87 -9.72 -21.63
CA ILE A 131 7.72 -9.03 -20.35
C ILE A 131 8.36 -9.93 -19.29
N ASP A 132 9.31 -9.38 -18.55
CA ASP A 132 10.15 -10.15 -17.63
C ASP A 132 9.60 -10.16 -16.19
N GLY A 133 8.54 -9.36 -15.91
CA GLY A 133 7.95 -9.27 -14.58
C GLY A 133 7.05 -8.05 -14.38
N ILE A 134 6.81 -7.75 -13.12
CA ILE A 134 5.94 -6.65 -12.66
C ILE A 134 6.68 -5.86 -11.58
N ILE A 135 6.67 -4.53 -11.67
CA ILE A 135 7.07 -3.62 -10.60
C ILE A 135 5.82 -3.10 -9.91
N GLY A 136 5.75 -3.31 -8.61
CA GLY A 136 4.60 -3.03 -7.78
C GLY A 136 4.85 -2.07 -6.62
N PHE A 137 3.96 -2.15 -5.65
CA PHE A 137 3.91 -1.32 -4.45
C PHE A 137 5.26 -1.13 -3.73
N PRO A 138 6.13 -2.16 -3.50
CA PRO A 138 7.37 -1.98 -2.76
C PRO A 138 8.32 -0.95 -3.37
N PHE A 139 8.24 -0.74 -4.69
CA PHE A 139 8.99 0.31 -5.36
C PHE A 139 8.23 1.64 -5.33
N PHE A 140 7.01 1.68 -5.86
CA PHE A 140 6.30 2.92 -6.13
C PHE A 140 5.82 3.66 -4.89
N ALA A 141 5.52 2.97 -3.80
CA ALA A 141 5.07 3.59 -2.56
C ALA A 141 6.09 4.60 -1.97
N ARG A 142 7.35 4.52 -2.39
CA ARG A 142 8.43 5.44 -1.98
C ARG A 142 8.39 6.79 -2.69
N TYR A 143 7.46 6.95 -3.65
CA TYR A 143 7.40 8.13 -4.50
C TYR A 143 5.99 8.72 -4.56
N LYS A 144 5.91 10.04 -4.63
CA LYS A 144 4.78 10.73 -5.23
C LYS A 144 4.97 10.65 -6.75
N MET A 145 3.96 10.17 -7.46
CA MET A 145 4.05 9.92 -8.89
C MET A 145 3.14 10.83 -9.69
N THR A 146 3.65 11.28 -10.85
CA THR A 146 2.86 11.92 -11.89
C THR A 146 3.02 11.13 -13.19
N VAL A 147 1.92 10.80 -13.86
CA VAL A 147 1.90 10.07 -15.13
C VAL A 147 1.49 11.02 -16.25
N ASP A 148 2.34 11.21 -17.23
CA ASP A 148 2.04 11.94 -18.47
C ASP A 148 1.93 10.94 -19.62
N TYR A 149 0.69 10.56 -19.96
CA TYR A 149 0.44 9.61 -21.06
C TYR A 149 0.76 10.18 -22.43
N GLN A 150 0.69 11.49 -22.59
CA GLN A 150 0.99 12.14 -23.87
C GLN A 150 2.49 12.10 -24.15
N LYS A 151 3.31 12.40 -23.16
CA LYS A 151 4.76 12.33 -23.25
C LYS A 151 5.31 10.93 -23.01
N LYS A 152 4.50 10.03 -22.45
CA LYS A 152 4.89 8.70 -21.96
C LYS A 152 6.01 8.77 -20.93
N GLU A 153 5.82 9.61 -19.93
CA GLU A 153 6.76 9.87 -18.85
C GLU A 153 6.13 9.68 -17.49
N LEU A 154 6.90 9.11 -16.56
CA LEU A 154 6.62 9.07 -15.13
C LEU A 154 7.55 10.05 -14.43
N THR A 155 7.00 10.92 -13.60
CA THR A 155 7.78 11.72 -12.67
C THR A 155 7.68 11.10 -11.28
N LEU A 156 8.81 10.71 -10.71
CA LEU A 156 8.96 10.06 -9.41
C LEU A 156 9.61 11.05 -8.43
N THR A 157 8.85 11.57 -7.47
CA THR A 157 9.39 12.42 -6.40
C THR A 157 9.44 11.60 -5.12
N PRO A 158 10.62 11.33 -4.54
CA PRO A 158 10.72 10.60 -3.29
C PRO A 158 9.84 11.22 -2.20
N ASN A 159 9.17 10.40 -1.38
CA ASN A 159 8.23 10.88 -0.37
C ASN A 159 8.62 10.51 1.07
N GLY A 160 9.77 9.86 1.26
CA GLY A 160 10.26 9.41 2.56
C GLY A 160 9.54 8.21 3.14
N TYR A 161 8.50 7.69 2.48
CA TYR A 161 7.80 6.48 2.94
C TYR A 161 8.63 5.23 2.66
N VAL A 162 8.78 4.38 3.67
CA VAL A 162 9.43 3.08 3.55
C VAL A 162 8.36 2.00 3.74
N PRO A 163 7.97 1.27 2.68
CA PRO A 163 7.00 0.18 2.81
C PRO A 163 7.50 -0.89 3.80
N GLY A 164 6.62 -1.33 4.69
CA GLY A 164 6.88 -2.50 5.52
C GLY A 164 6.97 -3.80 4.70
N ASP A 165 7.44 -4.88 5.34
CA ASP A 165 7.47 -6.20 4.69
C ASP A 165 6.04 -6.74 4.53
N TYR A 166 5.52 -6.58 3.30
CA TYR A 166 4.20 -7.09 2.94
C TYR A 166 4.13 -8.62 3.01
N MET A 167 5.25 -9.31 2.72
CA MET A 167 5.28 -10.77 2.69
C MET A 167 5.10 -11.36 4.07
N GLU A 168 5.71 -10.78 5.09
CA GLU A 168 5.50 -11.20 6.48
C GLU A 168 4.02 -11.05 6.87
N GLY A 169 3.41 -9.91 6.55
CA GLY A 169 1.99 -9.66 6.80
C GLY A 169 1.06 -10.62 6.04
N LEU A 170 1.38 -10.94 4.78
CA LEU A 170 0.62 -11.88 3.96
C LEU A 170 0.75 -13.32 4.47
N MET A 171 1.97 -13.77 4.76
CA MET A 171 2.24 -15.11 5.31
C MET A 171 1.54 -15.30 6.64
N ASN A 172 1.60 -14.31 7.53
CA ASN A 172 0.88 -14.35 8.80
C ASN A 172 -0.64 -14.45 8.60
N LYS A 173 -1.19 -13.72 7.63
CA LYS A 173 -2.62 -13.84 7.28
C LYS A 173 -2.96 -15.20 6.68
N MET A 174 -2.13 -15.75 5.79
CA MET A 174 -2.36 -17.07 5.19
C MET A 174 -2.24 -18.19 6.22
N MET A 175 -1.26 -18.12 7.13
CA MET A 175 -1.12 -19.10 8.22
C MET A 175 -2.28 -18.99 9.22
N ASN A 176 -2.78 -17.80 9.51
CA ASN A 176 -3.90 -17.59 10.41
C ASN A 176 -5.26 -17.85 9.73
N ALA A 177 -5.35 -17.75 8.40
CA ALA A 177 -6.60 -18.05 7.66
C ALA A 177 -7.04 -19.52 7.80
N GLN A 178 -6.12 -20.42 8.12
CA GLN A 178 -6.47 -21.82 8.44
C GLN A 178 -7.21 -21.94 9.78
N ASN A 179 -7.09 -20.93 10.65
CA ASN A 179 -7.77 -20.86 11.95
C ASN A 179 -8.97 -19.91 11.94
N GLU A 180 -9.23 -19.18 10.85
CA GLU A 180 -10.47 -18.41 10.71
C GLU A 180 -11.64 -19.37 10.42
N SER A 181 -12.76 -19.12 11.10
CA SER A 181 -13.96 -19.93 10.97
C SER A 181 -14.36 -20.11 9.49
N LYS A 182 -14.73 -21.33 9.11
CA LYS A 182 -15.23 -21.66 7.76
C LYS A 182 -16.63 -21.09 7.48
N ASP A 183 -17.14 -20.24 8.38
CA ASP A 183 -18.43 -19.59 8.19
C ASP A 183 -18.38 -18.67 6.97
N PRO A 184 -19.39 -18.68 6.11
CA PRO A 184 -19.45 -17.82 4.96
C PRO A 184 -19.34 -16.36 5.41
N LYS A 185 -18.38 -15.63 4.84
CA LYS A 185 -18.23 -14.18 5.11
C LYS A 185 -19.45 -13.46 4.55
N VAL A 186 -20.43 -13.23 5.40
CA VAL A 186 -21.57 -12.39 5.05
C VAL A 186 -21.08 -10.95 5.08
N LEU A 187 -21.14 -10.25 3.94
CA LEU A 187 -20.84 -8.82 3.84
C LEU A 187 -22.00 -8.03 4.47
N SER A 188 -22.00 -7.96 5.77
CA SER A 188 -22.95 -7.17 6.55
C SER A 188 -22.19 -6.36 7.59
N PRO A 189 -22.72 -5.20 8.03
CA PRO A 189 -22.09 -4.44 9.09
C PRO A 189 -21.79 -5.32 10.30
N GLY A 190 -20.56 -5.24 10.81
CA GLY A 190 -20.11 -6.05 11.95
C GLY A 190 -20.78 -5.69 13.28
N GLY A 191 -21.68 -4.70 13.26
CA GLY A 191 -22.47 -4.26 14.40
C GLY A 191 -23.63 -3.37 13.98
N LEU A 192 -24.53 -3.10 14.94
CA LEU A 192 -25.67 -2.19 14.74
C LEU A 192 -25.21 -0.75 14.96
N TRP A 193 -25.33 0.05 13.91
CA TRP A 193 -24.91 1.47 13.90
C TRP A 193 -26.03 2.42 14.32
N GLY A 194 -27.28 2.04 14.07
CA GLY A 194 -28.45 2.86 14.39
C GLY A 194 -28.57 4.08 13.47
N VAL A 195 -28.31 3.91 12.18
CA VAL A 195 -28.39 4.96 11.15
C VAL A 195 -29.01 4.39 9.87
N SER A 196 -29.78 5.20 9.18
CA SER A 196 -30.20 4.97 7.80
C SER A 196 -29.46 5.89 6.87
N LEU A 197 -28.95 5.35 5.78
CA LEU A 197 -28.15 6.07 4.79
C LEU A 197 -28.94 6.25 3.49
N ASP A 198 -28.59 7.28 2.75
CA ASP A 198 -29.15 7.59 1.43
C ASP A 198 -28.07 8.11 0.49
N LYS A 199 -28.30 7.91 -0.82
CA LYS A 199 -27.44 8.43 -1.89
C LYS A 199 -28.25 8.48 -3.15
N GLU A 200 -28.62 9.67 -3.59
CA GLU A 200 -29.34 9.87 -4.85
C GLU A 200 -28.47 9.43 -6.03
N THR A 201 -29.12 8.97 -7.11
CA THR A 201 -28.40 8.40 -8.26
C THR A 201 -27.53 9.40 -9.00
N ASP A 202 -27.89 10.69 -8.95
CA ASP A 202 -27.19 11.82 -9.55
C ASP A 202 -26.29 12.59 -8.57
N ASP A 203 -26.17 12.11 -7.33
CA ASP A 203 -25.30 12.70 -6.32
C ASP A 203 -23.84 12.27 -6.51
N GLU A 204 -23.06 13.09 -7.22
CA GLU A 204 -21.63 12.88 -7.46
C GLU A 204 -20.72 13.29 -6.28
N ALA A 205 -21.27 13.93 -5.24
CA ALA A 205 -20.47 14.36 -4.11
C ALA A 205 -19.95 13.18 -3.28
N ALA A 206 -18.71 13.28 -2.79
CA ALA A 206 -18.10 12.26 -1.95
C ALA A 206 -18.93 11.98 -0.69
N GLY A 207 -19.04 10.70 -0.33
CA GLY A 207 -19.74 10.25 0.86
C GLY A 207 -21.23 9.99 0.69
N VAL A 208 -21.85 9.37 1.70
CA VAL A 208 -23.28 9.04 1.77
C VAL A 208 -24.00 9.90 2.81
N VAL A 209 -25.26 10.23 2.56
CA VAL A 209 -26.06 11.09 3.44
C VAL A 209 -26.70 10.29 4.56
N VAL A 210 -26.66 10.78 5.77
CA VAL A 210 -27.42 10.25 6.91
C VAL A 210 -28.88 10.68 6.75
N LYS A 211 -29.76 9.75 6.38
CA LYS A 211 -31.20 9.99 6.23
C LYS A 211 -31.90 10.05 7.57
N ALA A 212 -31.56 9.14 8.48
CA ALA A 212 -32.14 9.09 9.82
C ALA A 212 -31.12 8.56 10.84
N VAL A 213 -31.25 9.01 12.07
CA VAL A 213 -30.51 8.50 13.24
C VAL A 213 -31.53 7.89 14.18
N HIS A 214 -31.34 6.62 14.52
CA HIS A 214 -32.27 5.88 15.36
C HIS A 214 -31.97 6.12 16.85
N LYS A 215 -33.03 6.43 17.61
CA LYS A 215 -32.95 6.72 19.04
C LYS A 215 -32.33 5.55 19.82
N GLY A 216 -31.39 5.84 20.71
CA GLY A 216 -30.66 4.84 21.48
C GLY A 216 -29.56 4.11 20.70
N GLY A 217 -29.37 4.46 19.43
CA GLY A 217 -28.35 3.84 18.58
C GLY A 217 -26.94 4.42 18.74
N ALA A 218 -25.97 3.67 18.26
CA ALA A 218 -24.55 4.09 18.34
C ALA A 218 -24.27 5.40 17.60
N ALA A 219 -24.99 5.65 16.49
CA ALA A 219 -24.88 6.87 15.71
C ALA A 219 -25.37 8.10 16.51
N GLU A 220 -26.49 7.98 17.25
CA GLU A 220 -26.99 9.02 18.12
C GLU A 220 -25.98 9.34 19.24
N ALA A 221 -25.48 8.29 19.90
CA ALA A 221 -24.47 8.42 20.95
C ALA A 221 -23.18 9.10 20.46
N ALA A 222 -22.83 8.92 19.20
CA ALA A 222 -21.68 9.55 18.55
C ALA A 222 -21.96 10.99 18.10
N GLY A 223 -23.21 11.46 18.18
CA GLY A 223 -23.59 12.81 17.79
C GLY A 223 -23.82 12.99 16.27
N LEU A 224 -24.02 11.89 15.52
CA LEU A 224 -24.49 11.95 14.14
C LEU A 224 -25.89 12.57 14.09
N LYS A 225 -26.18 13.26 13.00
CA LYS A 225 -27.47 13.93 12.77
C LYS A 225 -27.98 13.66 11.36
N PRO A 226 -29.30 13.63 11.15
CA PRO A 226 -29.85 13.66 9.79
C PRO A 226 -29.27 14.84 9.00
N GLY A 227 -28.93 14.61 7.74
CA GLY A 227 -28.28 15.57 6.86
C GLY A 227 -26.74 15.59 6.95
N ASP A 228 -26.11 14.91 7.91
CA ASP A 228 -24.66 14.69 7.86
C ASP A 228 -24.29 13.86 6.63
N ARG A 229 -23.13 14.09 6.07
CA ARG A 229 -22.58 13.27 5.01
C ARG A 229 -21.37 12.50 5.54
N ILE A 230 -21.44 11.18 5.61
CA ILE A 230 -20.33 10.32 6.04
C ILE A 230 -19.36 10.21 4.87
N LEU A 231 -18.13 10.67 5.05
CA LEU A 231 -17.06 10.63 4.04
C LEU A 231 -16.20 9.39 4.19
N THR A 232 -15.92 8.98 5.42
CA THR A 232 -15.15 7.76 5.70
C THR A 232 -15.63 7.06 6.97
N ILE A 233 -15.48 5.74 6.98
CA ILE A 233 -15.64 4.88 8.15
C ILE A 233 -14.32 4.14 8.36
N ASP A 234 -13.67 4.34 9.50
CA ASP A 234 -12.37 3.75 9.83
C ASP A 234 -11.33 3.94 8.71
N GLY A 235 -11.30 5.17 8.16
CA GLY A 235 -10.41 5.58 7.07
C GLY A 235 -10.79 5.08 5.67
N ARG A 236 -11.88 4.31 5.52
CA ARG A 236 -12.37 3.80 4.22
C ARG A 236 -13.41 4.73 3.64
N TRP A 237 -13.30 5.02 2.36
CA TRP A 237 -14.25 5.86 1.62
C TRP A 237 -15.65 5.26 1.61
N THR A 238 -16.67 6.12 1.57
CA THR A 238 -18.08 5.73 1.62
C THR A 238 -18.86 6.46 0.51
N ASP A 239 -18.33 6.47 -0.70
CA ASP A 239 -18.88 7.26 -1.81
C ASP A 239 -20.19 6.69 -2.35
N THR A 240 -20.46 5.40 -2.09
CA THR A 240 -21.73 4.74 -2.40
C THR A 240 -22.30 4.04 -1.17
N ILE A 241 -23.59 3.67 -1.23
CA ILE A 241 -24.23 2.87 -0.16
C ILE A 241 -23.49 1.52 0.03
N PRO A 242 -23.15 0.75 -1.03
CA PRO A 242 -22.34 -0.45 -0.89
C PRO A 242 -20.97 -0.20 -0.21
N ASP A 243 -20.28 0.89 -0.55
CA ASP A 243 -19.00 1.23 0.08
C ASP A 243 -19.16 1.48 1.59
N ALA A 244 -20.21 2.20 1.99
CA ALA A 244 -20.50 2.46 3.40
C ALA A 244 -20.79 1.16 4.17
N PHE A 245 -21.55 0.24 3.58
CA PHE A 245 -21.80 -1.08 4.16
C PHE A 245 -20.51 -1.90 4.22
N LEU A 246 -19.72 -1.92 3.16
CA LEU A 246 -18.43 -2.60 3.13
C LEU A 246 -17.48 -2.05 4.20
N ALA A 247 -17.33 -0.75 4.30
CA ALA A 247 -16.50 -0.11 5.33
C ALA A 247 -16.96 -0.50 6.74
N ALA A 248 -18.28 -0.52 6.98
CA ALA A 248 -18.87 -0.92 8.26
C ALA A 248 -18.64 -2.39 8.62
N THR A 249 -18.46 -3.32 7.64
CA THR A 249 -18.18 -4.74 7.92
C THR A 249 -16.85 -4.97 8.61
N PHE A 250 -15.87 -4.07 8.40
CA PHE A 250 -14.57 -4.17 9.05
C PHE A 250 -14.56 -3.67 10.50
N VAL A 251 -15.63 -3.01 10.94
CA VAL A 251 -15.76 -2.53 12.31
C VAL A 251 -16.51 -3.55 13.16
N LYS A 252 -15.80 -4.18 14.09
CA LYS A 252 -16.40 -5.18 15.01
C LYS A 252 -17.31 -4.48 16.02
N ALA A 253 -18.45 -5.12 16.35
CA ALA A 253 -19.35 -4.66 17.40
C ALA A 253 -18.60 -4.43 18.72
N GLY A 254 -18.88 -3.33 19.39
CA GLY A 254 -18.22 -2.92 20.63
C GLY A 254 -16.83 -2.31 20.47
N LYS A 255 -16.31 -2.20 19.24
CA LYS A 255 -15.07 -1.46 18.95
C LYS A 255 -15.40 -0.06 18.45
N SER A 256 -14.66 0.92 18.93
CA SER A 256 -14.76 2.30 18.46
C SER A 256 -14.10 2.45 17.10
N ALA A 257 -14.76 3.13 16.17
CA ALA A 257 -14.23 3.46 14.87
C ALA A 257 -14.33 4.97 14.62
N PRO A 258 -13.27 5.61 14.13
CA PRO A 258 -13.33 7.00 13.70
C PRO A 258 -14.17 7.09 12.41
N ILE A 259 -14.99 8.13 12.31
CA ILE A 259 -15.71 8.50 11.09
C ILE A 259 -15.41 9.95 10.76
N ALA A 260 -15.18 10.24 9.48
CA ALA A 260 -15.16 11.61 9.00
C ALA A 260 -16.52 11.95 8.39
N ILE A 261 -17.07 13.07 8.78
CA ILE A 261 -18.36 13.54 8.26
C ILE A 261 -18.25 15.00 7.77
N ARG A 262 -19.17 15.37 6.88
CA ARG A 262 -19.41 16.76 6.53
C ARG A 262 -20.79 17.15 7.06
N ARG A 263 -20.83 18.24 7.84
CA ARG A 263 -22.05 18.87 8.36
C ARG A 263 -22.13 20.31 7.87
N GLY A 264 -23.01 20.58 6.91
CA GLY A 264 -22.94 21.82 6.13
C GLY A 264 -21.59 21.90 5.40
N GLU A 265 -20.85 22.97 5.60
CA GLU A 265 -19.52 23.16 5.00
C GLU A 265 -18.34 22.67 5.85
N LYS A 266 -18.61 22.15 7.06
CA LYS A 266 -17.58 21.75 8.01
C LYS A 266 -17.34 20.26 7.99
N GLU A 267 -16.09 19.86 7.91
CA GLU A 267 -15.68 18.48 8.15
C GLU A 267 -15.41 18.26 9.65
N LEU A 268 -15.95 17.18 10.18
CA LEU A 268 -15.86 16.81 11.58
C LEU A 268 -15.39 15.35 11.69
N LYS A 269 -14.68 15.05 12.76
CA LYS A 269 -14.33 13.67 13.12
C LYS A 269 -15.14 13.27 14.33
N LEU A 270 -15.90 12.19 14.20
CA LEU A 270 -16.66 11.58 15.29
C LEU A 270 -16.14 10.17 15.53
N THR A 271 -16.52 9.60 16.67
CA THR A 271 -16.19 8.20 16.99
C THR A 271 -17.48 7.46 17.25
N VAL A 272 -17.74 6.43 16.46
CA VAL A 272 -18.92 5.55 16.60
C VAL A 272 -18.46 4.22 17.21
N LYS A 273 -19.24 3.70 18.16
CA LYS A 273 -19.03 2.38 18.76
C LYS A 273 -20.27 1.51 18.48
N PRO A 274 -20.32 0.81 17.34
CA PRO A 274 -21.47 -0.04 17.02
C PRO A 274 -21.75 -1.06 18.10
N THR A 275 -23.02 -1.31 18.37
CA THR A 275 -23.44 -2.33 19.34
C THR A 275 -23.58 -3.69 18.64
N LYS A 276 -23.68 -4.79 19.41
CA LYS A 276 -24.01 -6.07 18.82
C LYS A 276 -25.42 -5.98 18.18
N GLY A 277 -25.50 -6.30 16.92
CA GLY A 277 -26.77 -6.53 16.22
C GLY A 277 -27.33 -7.91 16.52
N LEU A 278 -28.58 -8.13 16.04
CA LEU A 278 -29.19 -9.47 16.06
C LEU A 278 -28.36 -10.44 15.27
#